data_b0f68918413b384fa202d5b6d0ce88f1
#
_entry.id   b0f68918413b384fa202d5b6d0ce88f1
#
_cell.length_a   1.000
_cell.length_b   1.000
_cell.length_c   1.000
_cell.angle_alpha   90.00
_cell.angle_beta   90.00
_cell.angle_gamma   90.00
#
_symmetry.space_group_name_H-M   'P 1'
#
loop_
_entity.id
_entity.type
_entity.pdbx_description
1 polymer ?
#
loop_
_entity_poly.entity_id
_entity_poly.type
_entity_poly.pdbx_seq_one_letter_code
_entity_poly.pdbx_strand_id
1 'polypeptide(L)'
;MALQKLAKLAHLIDKEGIYPKEILKQIAQNGDFAALQSRADLYQAIENIAKISKICGTSGFCMWCQFAIIYYLINSDNTELKNELLPKLYSGQILGGTALSNPMKAFAGIEKNHLKATKVEGGYIINGNLPWVSNISEDSVFGAIALDDDNTPVMGVIRVGDNARLKSSIKYSALEGSATKSVVIKNYFLGDNDILSQNIYEYLVRITPGFI
;
A
#
# COMPACT_ATOMS: atom_id res chain seq x y z
N MET A 1 -0.12 1.12 25.91
CA MET A 1 1.16 1.89 25.77
C MET A 1 1.24 2.62 24.44
N ALA A 2 1.07 2.00 23.28
CA ALA A 2 1.14 2.65 21.96
C ALA A 2 0.14 3.81 21.79
N LEU A 3 -1.14 3.65 22.16
CA LEU A 3 -2.15 4.70 22.02
C LEU A 3 -1.86 5.94 22.88
N GLN A 4 -1.35 5.77 24.10
CA GLN A 4 -0.96 6.90 24.95
C GLN A 4 0.23 7.68 24.36
N LYS A 5 1.19 6.96 23.76
CA LYS A 5 2.32 7.57 23.06
C LYS A 5 1.84 8.30 21.80
N LEU A 6 0.92 7.69 21.04
CA LEU A 6 0.30 8.32 19.89
C LEU A 6 -0.39 9.63 20.25
N ALA A 7 -1.21 9.64 21.31
CA ALA A 7 -1.91 10.84 21.78
C ALA A 7 -0.95 12.00 22.10
N LYS A 8 0.21 11.69 22.68
CA LYS A 8 1.24 12.72 22.97
C LYS A 8 1.92 13.25 21.72
N LEU A 9 2.03 12.44 20.66
CA LEU A 9 2.73 12.80 19.43
C LEU A 9 1.78 13.30 18.34
N ALA A 10 0.46 13.14 18.49
CA ALA A 10 -0.52 13.48 17.45
C ALA A 10 -0.37 14.90 16.91
N HIS A 11 -0.15 15.87 17.81
CA HIS A 11 0.05 17.27 17.43
C HIS A 11 1.34 17.49 16.59
N LEU A 12 2.44 16.81 16.93
CA LEU A 12 3.70 16.92 16.18
C LEU A 12 3.59 16.21 14.83
N ILE A 13 2.90 15.06 14.80
CA ILE A 13 2.62 14.32 13.55
C ILE A 13 1.84 15.22 12.58
N ASP A 14 0.85 15.97 13.08
CA ASP A 14 0.00 16.83 12.27
C ASP A 14 0.74 18.12 11.83
N LYS A 15 1.37 18.84 12.78
CA LYS A 15 2.02 20.11 12.50
C LYS A 15 3.37 20.03 11.79
N GLU A 16 4.17 19.04 12.14
CA GLU A 16 5.55 18.92 11.65
C GLU A 16 5.70 17.86 10.56
N GLY A 17 4.61 17.17 10.20
CA GLY A 17 4.63 16.13 9.18
C GLY A 17 5.48 14.90 9.55
N ILE A 18 5.60 14.59 10.85
CA ILE A 18 6.43 13.48 11.31
C ILE A 18 5.74 12.16 10.95
N TYR A 19 6.44 11.29 10.21
CA TYR A 19 5.94 9.96 9.91
C TYR A 19 5.93 9.08 11.16
N PRO A 20 4.76 8.55 11.60
CA PRO A 20 4.63 7.81 12.85
C PRO A 20 5.12 6.35 12.76
N LYS A 21 6.23 6.08 12.03
CA LYS A 21 6.74 4.72 11.72
C LYS A 21 6.86 3.84 12.96
N GLU A 22 7.46 4.36 14.03
CA GLU A 22 7.68 3.56 15.24
C GLU A 22 6.39 3.29 16.04
N ILE A 23 5.41 4.18 15.93
CA ILE A 23 4.08 3.96 16.52
C ILE A 23 3.33 2.89 15.74
N LEU A 24 3.37 2.93 14.41
CA LEU A 24 2.76 1.90 13.57
C LEU A 24 3.35 0.52 13.85
N LYS A 25 4.66 0.43 14.04
CA LYS A 25 5.31 -0.82 14.46
C LYS A 25 4.85 -1.31 15.84
N GLN A 26 4.66 -0.41 16.80
CA GLN A 26 4.12 -0.76 18.12
C GLN A 26 2.66 -1.22 18.04
N ILE A 27 1.85 -0.62 17.18
CA ILE A 27 0.48 -1.05 16.87
C ILE A 27 0.50 -2.47 16.29
N ALA A 28 1.40 -2.74 15.33
CA ALA A 28 1.60 -4.07 14.76
C ALA A 28 1.97 -5.12 15.82
N GLN A 29 2.90 -4.79 16.73
CA GLN A 29 3.31 -5.67 17.84
C GLN A 29 2.17 -6.00 18.82
N ASN A 30 1.15 -5.17 18.91
CA ASN A 30 -0.07 -5.46 19.67
C ASN A 30 -1.04 -6.40 18.92
N GLY A 31 -0.73 -6.78 17.67
CA GLY A 31 -1.58 -7.64 16.84
C GLY A 31 -2.66 -6.90 16.04
N ASP A 32 -2.69 -5.56 16.07
CA ASP A 32 -3.75 -4.80 15.41
C ASP A 32 -3.79 -5.02 13.88
N PHE A 33 -2.64 -5.23 13.21
CA PHE A 33 -2.61 -5.54 11.78
C PHE A 33 -2.99 -7.00 11.47
N ALA A 34 -2.73 -7.93 12.39
CA ALA A 34 -3.12 -9.32 12.26
C ALA A 34 -4.64 -9.55 12.47
N ALA A 35 -5.39 -8.49 12.78
CA ALA A 35 -6.84 -8.54 12.84
C ALA A 35 -7.52 -8.76 11.47
N LEU A 36 -6.80 -8.56 10.36
CA LEU A 36 -7.29 -8.77 9.00
C LEU A 36 -6.61 -10.01 8.38
N GLN A 37 -7.20 -11.18 8.56
CA GLN A 37 -6.69 -12.45 8.01
C GLN A 37 -7.55 -12.99 6.85
N SER A 38 -8.78 -12.51 6.74
CA SER A 38 -9.73 -12.89 5.70
C SER A 38 -10.67 -11.72 5.37
N ARG A 39 -11.49 -11.88 4.33
CA ARG A 39 -12.53 -10.89 3.98
C ARG A 39 -13.56 -10.69 5.08
N ALA A 40 -13.82 -11.72 5.88
CA ALA A 40 -14.76 -11.63 7.00
C ALA A 40 -14.29 -10.67 8.10
N ASP A 41 -12.98 -10.40 8.17
CA ASP A 41 -12.37 -9.56 9.22
C ASP A 41 -12.34 -8.06 8.84
N LEU A 42 -12.86 -7.66 7.69
CA LEU A 42 -12.86 -6.24 7.25
C LEU A 42 -13.49 -5.31 8.30
N TYR A 43 -14.57 -5.72 8.95
CA TYR A 43 -15.20 -4.92 10.00
C TYR A 43 -14.23 -4.62 11.15
N GLN A 44 -13.48 -5.61 11.60
CA GLN A 44 -12.49 -5.44 12.67
C GLN A 44 -11.35 -4.52 12.24
N ALA A 45 -10.90 -4.62 11.00
CA ALA A 45 -9.89 -3.71 10.45
C ALA A 45 -10.39 -2.26 10.43
N ILE A 46 -11.64 -2.03 10.00
CA ILE A 46 -12.28 -0.70 10.01
C ILE A 46 -12.38 -0.14 11.43
N GLU A 47 -12.80 -0.95 12.41
CA GLU A 47 -12.84 -0.51 13.82
C GLU A 47 -11.46 -0.13 14.35
N ASN A 48 -10.43 -0.90 14.03
CA ASN A 48 -9.06 -0.59 14.42
C ASN A 48 -8.58 0.73 13.78
N ILE A 49 -8.87 0.97 12.50
CA ILE A 49 -8.58 2.24 11.83
C ILE A 49 -9.32 3.39 12.52
N ALA A 50 -10.62 3.24 12.78
CA ALA A 50 -11.44 4.26 13.41
C ALA A 50 -10.94 4.60 14.83
N LYS A 51 -10.53 3.61 15.61
CA LYS A 51 -9.94 3.78 16.94
C LYS A 51 -8.67 4.63 16.90
N ILE A 52 -7.77 4.35 15.95
CA ILE A 52 -6.53 5.11 15.78
C ILE A 52 -6.82 6.51 15.23
N SER A 53 -7.73 6.64 14.27
CA SER A 53 -8.10 7.91 13.64
C SER A 53 -8.69 8.91 14.63
N LYS A 54 -9.42 8.46 15.66
CA LYS A 54 -9.92 9.31 16.74
C LYS A 54 -8.80 10.00 17.54
N ILE A 55 -7.60 9.45 17.52
CA ILE A 55 -6.43 10.01 18.21
C ILE A 55 -5.58 10.84 17.24
N CYS A 56 -5.33 10.30 16.05
CA CYS A 56 -4.50 10.92 15.03
C CYS A 56 -4.96 10.45 13.62
N GLY A 57 -5.53 11.37 12.84
CA GLY A 57 -6.02 11.09 11.49
C GLY A 57 -4.93 10.58 10.56
N THR A 58 -3.74 11.17 10.62
CA THR A 58 -2.57 10.75 9.84
C THR A 58 -2.18 9.28 10.13
N SER A 59 -2.13 8.91 11.41
CA SER A 59 -1.80 7.51 11.80
C SER A 59 -2.91 6.53 11.39
N GLY A 60 -4.18 6.94 11.48
CA GLY A 60 -5.29 6.14 10.99
C GLY A 60 -5.24 5.93 9.48
N PHE A 61 -4.87 6.97 8.71
CA PHE A 61 -4.68 6.87 7.27
C PHE A 61 -3.50 5.94 6.91
N CYS A 62 -2.36 6.05 7.61
CA CYS A 62 -1.25 5.10 7.43
C CYS A 62 -1.66 3.66 7.74
N MET A 63 -2.47 3.45 8.78
CA MET A 63 -3.00 2.14 9.14
C MET A 63 -3.93 1.60 8.04
N TRP A 64 -4.78 2.45 7.44
CA TRP A 64 -5.58 2.07 6.28
C TRP A 64 -4.70 1.64 5.10
N CYS A 65 -3.62 2.37 4.79
CA CYS A 65 -2.67 1.99 3.73
C CYS A 65 -2.03 0.62 4.00
N GLN A 66 -1.67 0.33 5.26
CA GLN A 66 -1.13 -0.96 5.68
C GLN A 66 -2.16 -2.08 5.49
N PHE A 67 -3.41 -1.86 5.88
CA PHE A 67 -4.48 -2.82 5.66
C PHE A 67 -4.79 -3.02 4.18
N ALA A 68 -4.63 -2.01 3.33
CA ALA A 68 -4.83 -2.15 1.90
C ALA A 68 -3.87 -3.19 1.29
N ILE A 69 -2.56 -3.09 1.55
CA ILE A 69 -1.61 -4.09 1.03
C ILE A 69 -1.82 -5.48 1.63
N ILE A 70 -2.18 -5.57 2.93
CA ILE A 70 -2.56 -6.83 3.56
C ILE A 70 -3.79 -7.42 2.86
N TYR A 71 -4.80 -6.59 2.59
CA TYR A 71 -6.03 -7.02 1.93
C TYR A 71 -5.79 -7.53 0.50
N TYR A 72 -4.87 -6.91 -0.24
CA TYR A 72 -4.45 -7.42 -1.54
C TYR A 72 -3.85 -8.82 -1.41
N LEU A 73 -2.95 -9.01 -0.47
CA LEU A 73 -2.27 -10.29 -0.28
C LEU A 73 -3.23 -11.39 0.17
N ILE A 74 -4.11 -11.17 1.14
CA ILE A 74 -5.04 -12.22 1.59
C ILE A 74 -5.99 -12.68 0.49
N ASN A 75 -6.32 -11.81 -0.46
CA ASN A 75 -7.14 -12.13 -1.62
C ASN A 75 -6.34 -12.63 -2.84
N SER A 76 -5.02 -12.65 -2.76
CA SER A 76 -4.14 -13.10 -3.84
C SER A 76 -4.21 -14.61 -4.04
N ASP A 77 -4.04 -15.06 -5.27
CA ASP A 77 -3.86 -16.47 -5.61
C ASP A 77 -2.40 -16.92 -5.45
N ASN A 78 -1.47 -15.98 -5.28
CA ASN A 78 -0.04 -16.24 -5.12
C ASN A 78 0.29 -16.61 -3.67
N THR A 79 0.32 -17.90 -3.40
CA THR A 79 0.58 -18.44 -2.05
C THR A 79 2.00 -18.16 -1.55
N GLU A 80 2.99 -18.17 -2.44
CA GLU A 80 4.39 -17.92 -2.08
C GLU A 80 4.57 -16.47 -1.61
N LEU A 81 4.03 -15.52 -2.37
CA LEU A 81 4.06 -14.11 -2.03
C LEU A 81 3.34 -13.81 -0.70
N LYS A 82 2.18 -14.46 -0.47
CA LYS A 82 1.46 -14.37 0.82
C LYS A 82 2.32 -14.84 1.97
N ASN A 83 2.91 -16.01 1.85
CA ASN A 83 3.73 -16.61 2.89
C ASN A 83 4.99 -15.78 3.20
N GLU A 84 5.54 -15.11 2.19
CA GLU A 84 6.68 -14.23 2.36
C GLU A 84 6.32 -12.93 3.08
N LEU A 85 5.25 -12.25 2.64
CA LEU A 85 4.99 -10.86 3.01
C LEU A 85 4.03 -10.69 4.18
N LEU A 86 2.98 -11.53 4.31
CA LEU A 86 1.98 -11.33 5.37
C LEU A 86 2.57 -11.35 6.78
N PRO A 87 3.47 -12.29 7.15
CA PRO A 87 4.07 -12.25 8.48
C PRO A 87 4.86 -10.97 8.78
N LYS A 88 5.56 -10.44 7.76
CA LYS A 88 6.36 -9.21 7.87
C LYS A 88 5.46 -7.96 8.00
N LEU A 89 4.33 -7.94 7.27
CA LEU A 89 3.36 -6.85 7.33
C LEU A 89 2.56 -6.88 8.64
N TYR A 90 2.15 -8.05 9.10
CA TYR A 90 1.44 -8.22 10.37
C TYR A 90 2.29 -7.80 11.57
N SER A 91 3.56 -8.15 11.57
CA SER A 91 4.50 -7.78 12.65
C SER A 91 4.99 -6.32 12.58
N GLY A 92 4.70 -5.60 11.48
CA GLY A 92 5.24 -4.27 11.23
C GLY A 92 6.73 -4.24 10.92
N GLN A 93 7.35 -5.39 10.64
CA GLN A 93 8.72 -5.46 10.12
C GLN A 93 8.82 -4.68 8.80
N ILE A 94 7.80 -4.82 7.94
CA ILE A 94 7.63 -4.04 6.74
C ILE A 94 6.35 -3.22 6.87
N LEU A 95 6.41 -1.94 6.55
CA LEU A 95 5.24 -1.10 6.32
C LEU A 95 5.01 -0.97 4.82
N GLY A 96 3.74 -0.88 4.44
CA GLY A 96 3.39 -0.84 3.03
C GLY A 96 2.17 0.01 2.74
N GLY A 97 1.93 0.21 1.46
CA GLY A 97 0.90 1.10 0.97
C GLY A 97 0.21 0.62 -0.29
N THR A 98 -0.48 1.55 -0.92
CA THR A 98 -1.27 1.31 -2.14
C THR A 98 -1.04 2.42 -3.15
N ALA A 99 -0.93 2.05 -4.42
CA ALA A 99 -0.85 2.96 -5.56
C ALA A 99 -2.08 2.84 -6.49
N LEU A 100 -3.25 2.47 -5.94
CA LEU A 100 -4.44 2.23 -6.75
C LEU A 100 -5.27 3.48 -7.07
N SER A 101 -4.99 4.63 -6.48
CA SER A 101 -5.73 5.87 -6.76
C SER A 101 -5.75 6.21 -8.27
N ASN A 102 -4.59 6.13 -8.95
CA ASN A 102 -4.51 6.41 -10.38
C ASN A 102 -5.21 5.33 -11.23
N PRO A 103 -4.93 4.01 -11.07
CA PRO A 103 -5.62 3.00 -11.86
C PRO A 103 -7.14 3.05 -11.71
N MET A 104 -7.66 3.28 -10.51
CA MET A 104 -9.11 3.39 -10.29
C MET A 104 -9.73 4.56 -11.05
N LYS A 105 -9.06 5.71 -11.09
CA LYS A 105 -9.48 6.85 -11.91
C LYS A 105 -9.34 6.56 -13.41
N ALA A 106 -8.30 5.83 -13.81
CA ALA A 106 -8.12 5.43 -15.21
C ALA A 106 -9.24 4.49 -15.67
N PHE A 107 -9.63 3.52 -14.85
CA PHE A 107 -10.77 2.64 -15.14
C PHE A 107 -12.11 3.40 -15.22
N ALA A 108 -12.24 4.48 -14.44
CA ALA A 108 -13.40 5.38 -14.51
C ALA A 108 -13.32 6.39 -15.68
N GLY A 109 -12.29 6.35 -16.52
CA GLY A 109 -12.10 7.26 -17.65
C GLY A 109 -11.74 8.71 -17.26
N ILE A 110 -11.33 8.94 -16.00
CA ILE A 110 -11.00 10.28 -15.48
C ILE A 110 -9.60 10.71 -15.89
N GLU A 111 -8.64 9.79 -15.88
CA GLU A 111 -7.24 10.05 -16.26
C GLU A 111 -6.60 8.82 -16.93
N LYS A 112 -5.38 8.95 -17.45
CA LYS A 112 -4.63 7.82 -18.00
C LYS A 112 -3.91 7.07 -16.89
N ASN A 113 -3.73 5.75 -17.06
CA ASN A 113 -2.88 4.99 -16.16
C ASN A 113 -1.42 5.44 -16.27
N HIS A 114 -0.75 5.60 -15.15
CA HIS A 114 0.61 6.15 -15.09
C HIS A 114 1.71 5.10 -15.24
N LEU A 115 1.39 3.83 -15.03
CA LEU A 115 2.34 2.73 -15.17
C LEU A 115 2.07 1.93 -16.43
N LYS A 116 3.15 1.66 -17.18
CA LYS A 116 3.16 0.74 -18.31
C LYS A 116 3.91 -0.53 -17.95
N ALA A 117 3.41 -1.67 -18.41
CA ALA A 117 4.03 -2.97 -18.31
C ALA A 117 4.42 -3.45 -19.72
N THR A 118 5.63 -3.96 -19.88
CA THR A 118 6.05 -4.67 -21.10
C THR A 118 6.34 -6.10 -20.73
N LYS A 119 5.65 -7.06 -21.36
CA LYS A 119 5.81 -8.48 -21.08
C LYS A 119 7.20 -8.96 -21.49
N VAL A 120 7.85 -9.70 -20.61
CA VAL A 120 9.16 -10.34 -20.85
C VAL A 120 9.13 -11.77 -20.29
N GLU A 121 10.19 -12.55 -20.51
CA GLU A 121 10.30 -13.88 -19.92
C GLU A 121 10.29 -13.78 -18.37
N GLY A 122 9.41 -14.52 -17.72
CA GLY A 122 9.27 -14.60 -16.26
C GLY A 122 8.61 -13.40 -15.59
N GLY A 123 7.96 -12.49 -16.35
CA GLY A 123 7.26 -11.35 -15.75
C GLY A 123 7.07 -10.16 -16.69
N TYR A 124 7.22 -8.95 -16.12
CA TYR A 124 7.03 -7.68 -16.81
C TYR A 124 8.09 -6.66 -16.44
N ILE A 125 8.46 -5.80 -17.38
CA ILE A 125 9.21 -4.58 -17.10
C ILE A 125 8.22 -3.43 -16.91
N ILE A 126 8.25 -2.81 -15.72
CA ILE A 126 7.36 -1.71 -15.36
C ILE A 126 8.10 -0.39 -15.47
N ASN A 127 7.45 0.60 -16.09
CA ASN A 127 7.92 1.97 -16.20
C ASN A 127 6.80 2.96 -15.91
N GLY A 128 7.13 4.09 -15.31
CA GLY A 128 6.22 5.20 -15.09
C GLY A 128 6.51 6.00 -13.83
N ASN A 129 5.56 6.86 -13.47
CA ASN A 129 5.70 7.73 -12.30
C ASN A 129 4.38 7.78 -11.54
N LEU A 130 4.42 7.42 -10.27
CA LEU A 130 3.29 7.50 -9.36
C LEU A 130 3.41 8.80 -8.57
N PRO A 131 2.47 9.75 -8.68
CA PRO A 131 2.57 11.01 -7.97
C PRO A 131 2.38 10.86 -6.46
N TRP A 132 1.57 9.87 -6.04
CA TRP A 132 1.22 9.66 -4.63
C TRP A 132 1.19 8.17 -4.28
N VAL A 133 2.06 7.76 -3.39
CA VAL A 133 1.99 6.47 -2.68
C VAL A 133 2.22 6.78 -1.21
N SER A 134 1.27 6.40 -0.36
CA SER A 134 1.28 6.74 1.06
C SER A 134 1.79 5.60 1.91
N ASN A 135 2.26 5.93 3.12
CA ASN A 135 2.77 4.98 4.10
C ASN A 135 4.01 4.21 3.62
N ILE A 136 4.89 4.89 2.86
CA ILE A 136 6.09 4.26 2.28
C ILE A 136 7.39 4.92 2.73
N SER A 137 8.42 4.10 2.90
CA SER A 137 9.80 4.45 3.16
C SER A 137 10.72 3.53 2.35
N GLU A 138 12.03 3.64 2.51
CA GLU A 138 13.03 2.88 1.72
C GLU A 138 12.83 1.35 1.79
N ASP A 139 12.28 0.83 2.89
CA ASP A 139 12.06 -0.61 3.10
C ASP A 139 10.63 -1.06 2.80
N SER A 140 9.82 -0.20 2.18
CA SER A 140 8.39 -0.45 2.04
C SER A 140 8.06 -1.22 0.76
N VAL A 141 6.85 -1.81 0.77
CA VAL A 141 6.23 -2.43 -0.40
C VAL A 141 4.87 -1.78 -0.66
N PHE A 142 4.41 -1.82 -1.91
CA PHE A 142 3.07 -1.32 -2.23
C PHE A 142 2.45 -2.06 -3.40
N GLY A 143 1.12 -2.19 -3.39
CA GLY A 143 0.36 -2.74 -4.52
C GLY A 143 0.20 -1.70 -5.61
N ALA A 144 0.45 -2.08 -6.87
CA ALA A 144 0.29 -1.20 -8.02
C ALA A 144 -0.27 -1.95 -9.22
N ILE A 145 -0.97 -1.21 -10.10
CA ILE A 145 -1.48 -1.72 -11.38
C ILE A 145 -0.78 -0.97 -12.53
N ALA A 146 -0.18 -1.73 -13.43
CA ALA A 146 0.31 -1.25 -14.72
C ALA A 146 -0.58 -1.79 -15.84
N LEU A 147 -0.61 -1.13 -16.99
CA LEU A 147 -1.26 -1.63 -18.21
C LEU A 147 -0.19 -2.13 -19.18
N ASP A 148 -0.42 -3.30 -19.75
CA ASP A 148 0.41 -3.81 -20.85
C ASP A 148 0.10 -3.15 -22.19
N ASP A 149 0.77 -3.58 -23.25
CA ASP A 149 0.62 -3.00 -24.59
C ASP A 149 -0.80 -3.22 -25.16
N ASP A 150 -1.52 -4.24 -24.69
CA ASP A 150 -2.92 -4.53 -25.04
C ASP A 150 -3.92 -3.84 -24.09
N ASN A 151 -3.44 -2.97 -23.18
CA ASN A 151 -4.19 -2.35 -22.08
C ASN A 151 -4.77 -3.35 -21.08
N THR A 152 -4.22 -4.54 -20.99
CA THR A 152 -4.57 -5.51 -19.95
C THR A 152 -3.92 -5.09 -18.63
N PRO A 153 -4.69 -4.97 -17.54
CA PRO A 153 -4.10 -4.63 -16.25
C PRO A 153 -3.29 -5.80 -15.68
N VAL A 154 -2.13 -5.44 -15.12
CA VAL A 154 -1.27 -6.34 -14.35
C VAL A 154 -1.09 -5.74 -12.96
N MET A 155 -1.45 -6.48 -11.92
CA MET A 155 -1.30 -6.02 -10.54
C MET A 155 -0.27 -6.85 -9.79
N GLY A 156 0.69 -6.16 -9.19
CA GLY A 156 1.73 -6.79 -8.42
C GLY A 156 2.19 -5.95 -7.24
N VAL A 157 3.09 -6.54 -6.46
CA VAL A 157 3.76 -5.87 -5.35
C VAL A 157 5.08 -5.28 -5.84
N ILE A 158 5.23 -3.97 -5.67
CA ILE A 158 6.45 -3.25 -5.96
C ILE A 158 7.21 -3.01 -4.65
N ARG A 159 8.50 -3.33 -4.65
CA ARG A 159 9.41 -3.06 -3.53
C ARG A 159 10.15 -1.76 -3.80
N VAL A 160 10.14 -0.84 -2.82
CA VAL A 160 10.96 0.39 -2.92
C VAL A 160 12.43 0.03 -3.01
N GLY A 161 13.15 0.67 -3.91
CA GLY A 161 14.57 0.39 -4.18
C GLY A 161 15.06 1.08 -5.44
N ASP A 162 16.18 0.61 -5.99
CA ASP A 162 16.89 1.26 -7.10
C ASP A 162 16.06 1.53 -8.36
N ASN A 163 15.14 0.63 -8.67
CA ASN A 163 14.26 0.75 -9.84
C ASN A 163 12.86 1.27 -9.51
N ALA A 164 12.57 1.52 -8.23
CA ALA A 164 11.34 2.13 -7.71
C ALA A 164 11.70 3.18 -6.65
N ARG A 165 12.20 4.35 -7.10
CA ARG A 165 12.81 5.36 -6.24
C ARG A 165 11.79 6.34 -5.70
N LEU A 166 11.90 6.61 -4.40
CA LEU A 166 11.16 7.69 -3.76
C LEU A 166 11.69 9.04 -4.22
N LYS A 167 10.80 9.96 -4.55
CA LYS A 167 11.13 11.38 -4.74
C LYS A 167 10.65 12.20 -3.55
N SER A 168 11.21 13.42 -3.45
CA SER A 168 10.96 14.36 -2.37
C SER A 168 9.47 14.53 -2.05
N SER A 169 9.21 14.81 -0.78
CA SER A 169 7.88 15.08 -0.27
C SER A 169 7.23 16.29 -0.95
N ILE A 170 5.98 16.11 -1.31
CA ILE A 170 5.09 17.18 -1.72
C ILE A 170 4.54 17.81 -0.43
N LYS A 171 4.29 19.12 -0.42
CA LYS A 171 3.55 19.75 0.69
C LYS A 171 2.06 19.50 0.50
N TYR A 172 1.41 19.01 1.52
CA TYR A 172 -0.03 18.77 1.56
C TYR A 172 -0.71 19.77 2.48
N SER A 173 -2.01 19.96 2.29
CA SER A 173 -2.82 20.78 3.20
C SER A 173 -3.14 20.05 4.50
N ALA A 174 -3.03 18.71 4.52
CA ALA A 174 -3.26 17.84 5.67
C ALA A 174 -2.53 16.51 5.46
N LEU A 175 -2.37 15.72 6.53
CA LEU A 175 -1.76 14.39 6.51
C LEU A 175 -0.28 14.38 6.06
N GLU A 176 0.47 15.44 6.28
CA GLU A 176 1.89 15.52 5.87
C GLU A 176 2.74 14.38 6.47
N GLY A 177 2.42 13.94 7.69
CA GLY A 177 3.06 12.80 8.35
C GLY A 177 2.71 11.41 7.76
N SER A 178 1.91 11.34 6.69
CA SER A 178 1.50 10.07 6.08
C SER A 178 2.61 9.37 5.28
N ALA A 179 3.80 9.95 5.19
CA ALA A 179 4.89 9.48 4.32
C ALA A 179 4.43 9.23 2.88
N THR A 180 3.55 10.10 2.37
CA THR A 180 3.14 10.06 0.97
C THR A 180 4.27 10.61 0.09
N LYS A 181 4.70 9.82 -0.88
CA LYS A 181 5.82 10.13 -1.77
C LYS A 181 5.43 9.94 -3.23
N SER A 182 6.10 10.67 -4.11
CA SER A 182 6.13 10.30 -5.51
C SER A 182 7.13 9.15 -5.70
N VAL A 183 6.79 8.19 -6.57
CA VAL A 183 7.67 7.06 -6.87
C VAL A 183 7.96 7.04 -8.37
N VAL A 184 9.23 7.10 -8.74
CA VAL A 184 9.69 6.92 -10.12
C VAL A 184 10.09 5.48 -10.32
N ILE A 185 9.41 4.80 -11.23
CA ILE A 185 9.65 3.41 -11.60
C ILE A 185 10.33 3.40 -12.96
N LYS A 186 11.54 2.82 -13.01
CA LYS A 186 12.33 2.75 -14.23
C LYS A 186 12.94 1.36 -14.39
N ASN A 187 12.53 0.66 -15.45
CA ASN A 187 12.97 -0.70 -15.75
C ASN A 187 12.85 -1.65 -14.55
N TYR A 188 11.76 -1.51 -13.79
CA TYR A 188 11.49 -2.39 -12.66
C TYR A 188 11.02 -3.74 -13.18
N PHE A 189 11.73 -4.80 -12.84
CA PHE A 189 11.30 -6.17 -13.15
C PHE A 189 10.28 -6.62 -12.10
N LEU A 190 9.03 -6.76 -12.53
CA LEU A 190 7.97 -7.38 -11.77
C LEU A 190 7.92 -8.85 -12.17
N GLY A 191 8.57 -9.72 -11.39
CA GLY A 191 8.58 -11.16 -11.64
C GLY A 191 7.21 -11.80 -11.41
N ASP A 192 6.97 -12.96 -12.02
CA ASP A 192 5.73 -13.72 -11.84
C ASP A 192 5.43 -14.01 -10.36
N ASN A 193 6.47 -14.16 -9.53
CA ASN A 193 6.35 -14.37 -8.09
C ASN A 193 5.88 -13.13 -7.31
N ASP A 194 5.92 -11.94 -7.89
CA ASP A 194 5.41 -10.70 -7.29
C ASP A 194 4.03 -10.29 -7.84
N ILE A 195 3.47 -11.04 -8.79
CA ILE A 195 2.13 -10.82 -9.34
C ILE A 195 1.09 -11.36 -8.36
N LEU A 196 0.05 -10.54 -8.08
CA LEU A 196 -0.98 -10.86 -7.10
C LEU A 196 -2.01 -11.87 -7.61
N SER A 197 -2.35 -11.84 -8.89
CA SER A 197 -3.24 -12.81 -9.54
C SER A 197 -3.03 -12.86 -11.04
N GLN A 198 -3.13 -14.05 -11.62
CA GLN A 198 -3.13 -14.26 -13.07
C GLN A 198 -4.52 -13.95 -13.68
N ASN A 199 -5.59 -14.03 -12.90
CA ASN A 199 -6.94 -13.62 -13.30
C ASN A 199 -7.27 -12.23 -12.73
N ILE A 200 -6.72 -11.19 -13.37
CA ILE A 200 -6.76 -9.83 -12.84
C ILE A 200 -8.18 -9.29 -12.66
N TYR A 201 -9.11 -9.57 -13.58
CA TYR A 201 -10.46 -9.01 -13.50
C TYR A 201 -11.26 -9.60 -12.33
N GLU A 202 -11.18 -10.90 -12.13
CA GLU A 202 -11.80 -11.57 -10.98
C GLU A 202 -11.15 -11.10 -9.66
N TYR A 203 -9.84 -10.95 -9.68
CA TYR A 203 -9.09 -10.45 -8.53
C TYR A 203 -9.52 -9.01 -8.15
N LEU A 204 -9.66 -8.11 -9.12
CA LEU A 204 -10.13 -6.75 -8.87
C LEU A 204 -11.54 -6.72 -8.25
N VAL A 205 -12.44 -7.60 -8.70
CA VAL A 205 -13.77 -7.75 -8.06
C VAL A 205 -13.62 -8.21 -6.61
N ARG A 206 -12.70 -9.13 -6.32
CA ARG A 206 -12.46 -9.61 -4.95
C ARG A 206 -11.96 -8.52 -4.00
N ILE A 207 -11.10 -7.62 -4.46
CA ILE A 207 -10.51 -6.58 -3.61
C ILE A 207 -11.33 -5.30 -3.54
N THR A 208 -12.27 -5.06 -4.45
CA THR A 208 -13.10 -3.84 -4.49
C THR A 208 -13.79 -3.52 -3.16
N PRO A 209 -14.37 -4.48 -2.41
CA PRO A 209 -15.00 -4.17 -1.12
C PRO A 209 -14.08 -3.55 -0.07
N GLY A 210 -12.78 -3.72 -0.19
CA GLY A 210 -11.80 -3.10 0.72
C GLY A 210 -11.50 -1.63 0.43
N PHE A 211 -12.08 -1.06 -0.65
CA PHE A 211 -11.92 0.35 -1.03
C PHE A 211 -13.15 1.21 -0.76
N ILE A 212 -14.25 0.60 -0.39
CA ILE A 212 -15.51 1.25 -0.01
C ILE A 212 -15.55 1.35 1.52
#